data_4e79c9e3757dea247b626b8b0323ab44
#
_entry.id   4e79c9e3757dea247b626b8b0323ab44
#
_cell.length_a   1.000
_cell.length_b   1.000
_cell.length_c   1.000
_cell.angle_alpha   90.00
_cell.angle_beta   90.00
_cell.angle_gamma   90.00
#
_symmetry.space_group_name_H-M   'P 1'
#
loop_
_entity.id
_entity.type
_entity.pdbx_description
1 polymer ?
#
loop_
_entity_poly.entity_id
_entity_poly.type
_entity_poly.pdbx_seq_one_letter_code
_entity_poly.pdbx_strand_id
1 'polypeptide(L)'
;MKEFKIGLLLLTLIIAMLYFTEKFTSNNDIKPVRNLAYESNEELKPYINKFFRDLNNHGINKSIPKDFIFKFSDLESNKTTSHYHGVSLGHDDDDKVEIYINKNSWSSFNKTQRYYIVYHELSHDILNLDDLSENEANYGKIMYPSISKYDNLKMNDFVKNMKDLFKSL
;
A
#
# COMPACT_ATOMS: atom_id res chain seq x y z
N MET A 1 24.56 50.61 13.58
CA MET A 1 24.95 49.21 13.90
C MET A 1 23.76 48.30 14.28
N LYS A 2 22.72 48.77 14.94
CA LYS A 2 21.51 47.93 15.28
C LYS A 2 20.70 47.58 14.04
N GLU A 3 20.48 48.51 13.12
CA GLU A 3 19.64 48.22 11.91
C GLU A 3 20.28 47.26 10.92
N PHE A 4 21.62 47.25 10.83
CA PHE A 4 22.33 46.29 9.98
C PHE A 4 22.22 44.86 10.48
N LYS A 5 22.18 44.65 11.80
CA LYS A 5 21.97 43.31 12.40
C LYS A 5 20.58 42.81 12.18
N ILE A 6 19.55 43.68 12.18
CA ILE A 6 18.15 43.29 11.95
C ILE A 6 17.97 42.90 10.46
N GLY A 7 18.54 43.62 9.53
CA GLY A 7 18.48 43.28 8.11
C GLY A 7 19.16 41.93 7.78
N LEU A 8 20.28 41.64 8.42
CA LEU A 8 20.99 40.36 8.24
C LEU A 8 20.19 39.19 8.82
N LEU A 9 19.54 39.40 9.97
CA LEU A 9 18.67 38.35 10.60
C LEU A 9 17.44 38.06 9.75
N LEU A 10 16.80 39.09 9.17
CA LEU A 10 15.66 38.92 8.26
C LEU A 10 16.06 38.18 6.98
N LEU A 11 17.23 38.49 6.40
CA LEU A 11 17.75 37.84 5.21
C LEU A 11 18.01 36.33 5.46
N THR A 12 18.59 35.98 6.61
CA THR A 12 18.85 34.59 6.95
C THR A 12 17.54 33.81 7.20
N LEU A 13 16.51 34.45 7.77
CA LEU A 13 15.18 33.85 7.94
C LEU A 13 14.48 33.59 6.59
N ILE A 14 14.59 34.54 5.64
CA ILE A 14 14.02 34.38 4.30
C ILE A 14 14.73 33.25 3.53
N ILE A 15 16.05 33.18 3.60
CA ILE A 15 16.84 32.11 2.97
C ILE A 15 16.48 30.75 3.60
N ALA A 16 16.35 30.67 4.92
CA ALA A 16 15.93 29.45 5.59
C ALA A 16 14.50 29.03 5.20
N MET A 17 13.57 29.99 5.06
CA MET A 17 12.21 29.71 4.59
C MET A 17 12.19 29.22 3.15
N LEU A 18 12.96 29.84 2.25
CA LEU A 18 13.07 29.41 0.85
C LEU A 18 13.67 28.00 0.75
N TYR A 19 14.71 27.72 1.53
CA TYR A 19 15.33 26.39 1.57
C TYR A 19 14.37 25.33 2.14
N PHE A 20 13.55 25.68 3.13
CA PHE A 20 12.54 24.78 3.69
C PHE A 20 11.41 24.55 2.70
N THR A 21 10.97 25.57 1.95
CA THR A 21 9.93 25.41 0.93
C THR A 21 10.43 24.59 -0.26
N GLU A 22 11.66 24.79 -0.74
CA GLU A 22 12.25 23.97 -1.80
C GLU A 22 12.39 22.49 -1.36
N LYS A 23 12.83 22.23 -0.13
CA LYS A 23 12.96 20.87 0.39
C LYS A 23 11.61 20.20 0.62
N PHE A 24 10.57 20.96 0.96
CA PHE A 24 9.22 20.45 1.14
C PHE A 24 8.49 20.24 -0.18
N THR A 25 8.74 21.07 -1.20
CA THR A 25 8.18 20.93 -2.55
C THR A 25 8.92 19.85 -3.36
N SER A 26 10.24 19.69 -3.17
CA SER A 26 11.04 18.65 -3.83
C SER A 26 10.66 17.22 -3.39
N ASN A 27 10.09 17.05 -2.20
CA ASN A 27 9.57 15.76 -1.75
C ASN A 27 8.14 15.46 -2.24
N ASN A 28 7.51 16.40 -2.97
CA ASN A 28 6.19 16.23 -3.57
C ASN A 28 6.23 16.00 -5.08
N ASP A 29 7.41 15.82 -5.68
CA ASP A 29 7.54 15.21 -6.99
C ASP A 29 7.23 13.69 -6.87
N ILE A 30 5.99 13.38 -6.48
CA ILE A 30 5.34 12.16 -6.92
C ILE A 30 5.25 12.34 -8.43
N LYS A 31 6.27 11.83 -9.15
CA LYS A 31 6.15 11.66 -10.61
C LYS A 31 4.79 11.02 -10.81
N PRO A 32 3.88 11.63 -11.60
CA PRO A 32 2.63 10.98 -11.89
C PRO A 32 3.02 9.61 -12.42
N VAL A 33 2.54 8.56 -11.74
CA VAL A 33 2.70 7.19 -12.21
C VAL A 33 2.24 7.25 -13.66
N ARG A 34 3.18 7.12 -14.60
CA ARG A 34 2.86 7.17 -16.03
C ARG A 34 1.65 6.27 -16.20
N ASN A 35 0.70 6.69 -17.03
CA ASN A 35 -0.43 5.91 -17.49
C ASN A 35 0.09 4.63 -18.16
N LEU A 36 0.59 3.72 -17.36
CA LEU A 36 0.74 2.33 -17.72
C LEU A 36 -0.68 1.80 -17.78
N ALA A 37 -0.97 1.01 -18.76
CA ALA A 37 -2.26 0.37 -18.94
C ALA A 37 -2.49 -0.65 -17.80
N TYR A 38 -2.59 -0.14 -16.56
CA TYR A 38 -2.98 -1.02 -15.48
C TYR A 38 -4.51 -1.08 -15.41
N GLU A 39 -5.02 -2.29 -15.47
CA GLU A 39 -6.43 -2.54 -15.37
C GLU A 39 -6.82 -2.67 -13.90
N SER A 40 -7.46 -1.65 -13.36
CA SER A 40 -8.05 -1.73 -12.03
C SER A 40 -9.38 -1.02 -11.94
N ASN A 41 -10.23 -1.49 -11.02
CA ASN A 41 -11.44 -0.77 -10.65
C ASN A 41 -11.07 0.54 -9.94
N GLU A 42 -11.79 1.64 -10.25
CA GLU A 42 -11.54 2.96 -9.64
C GLU A 42 -11.57 2.92 -8.11
N GLU A 43 -12.43 2.09 -7.53
CA GLU A 43 -12.55 1.95 -6.08
C GLU A 43 -11.32 1.33 -5.43
N LEU A 44 -10.54 0.52 -6.15
CA LEU A 44 -9.32 -0.14 -5.65
C LEU A 44 -8.09 0.76 -5.75
N LYS A 45 -8.05 1.69 -6.70
CA LYS A 45 -6.91 2.56 -6.98
C LYS A 45 -6.34 3.30 -5.76
N PRO A 46 -7.15 3.89 -4.85
CA PRO A 46 -6.62 4.56 -3.66
C PRO A 46 -5.82 3.64 -2.74
N TYR A 47 -6.21 2.36 -2.64
CA TYR A 47 -5.54 1.35 -1.81
C TYR A 47 -4.23 0.91 -2.45
N ILE A 48 -4.24 0.64 -3.76
CA ILE A 48 -3.06 0.29 -4.56
C ILE A 48 -2.02 1.41 -4.49
N ASN A 49 -2.43 2.64 -4.77
CA ASN A 49 -1.54 3.80 -4.72
C ASN A 49 -0.94 4.03 -3.32
N LYS A 50 -1.74 3.77 -2.27
CA LYS A 50 -1.24 3.86 -0.91
C LYS A 50 -0.19 2.79 -0.62
N PHE A 51 -0.37 1.55 -1.07
CA PHE A 51 0.59 0.47 -0.89
C PHE A 51 1.97 0.85 -1.46
N PHE A 52 2.04 1.24 -2.74
CA PHE A 52 3.31 1.64 -3.37
C PHE A 52 3.94 2.88 -2.72
N ARG A 53 3.12 3.85 -2.30
CA ARG A 53 3.61 5.00 -1.55
C ARG A 53 4.20 4.59 -0.20
N ASP A 54 3.55 3.69 0.52
CA ASP A 54 4.02 3.22 1.82
C ASP A 54 5.31 2.40 1.68
N LEU A 55 5.47 1.57 0.62
CA LEU A 55 6.73 0.92 0.28
C LEU A 55 7.86 1.94 0.11
N ASN A 56 7.64 2.95 -0.73
CA ASN A 56 8.63 4.00 -0.97
C ASN A 56 9.00 4.77 0.30
N ASN A 57 8.03 5.04 1.17
CA ASN A 57 8.27 5.71 2.47
C ASN A 57 9.11 4.86 3.44
N HIS A 58 9.17 3.55 3.21
CA HIS A 58 10.03 2.61 3.98
C HIS A 58 11.32 2.25 3.24
N GLY A 59 11.63 2.92 2.13
CA GLY A 59 12.85 2.70 1.36
C GLY A 59 12.80 1.49 0.43
N ILE A 60 11.63 0.86 0.26
CA ILE A 60 11.42 -0.28 -0.62
C ILE A 60 11.03 0.24 -2.00
N ASN A 61 11.99 0.28 -2.92
CA ASN A 61 11.80 0.83 -4.27
C ASN A 61 11.16 -0.21 -5.20
N LYS A 62 9.85 -0.34 -5.11
CA LYS A 62 9.04 -1.13 -6.05
C LYS A 62 8.12 -0.19 -6.84
N SER A 63 7.93 -0.49 -8.13
CA SER A 63 7.01 0.23 -9.01
C SER A 63 5.89 -0.71 -9.45
N ILE A 64 4.79 -0.14 -9.92
CA ILE A 64 3.72 -0.94 -10.54
C ILE A 64 4.30 -1.64 -11.78
N PRO A 65 4.21 -2.98 -11.88
CA PRO A 65 4.65 -3.73 -13.04
C PRO A 65 3.95 -3.29 -14.33
N LYS A 66 4.54 -3.64 -15.47
CA LYS A 66 4.00 -3.26 -16.79
C LYS A 66 2.65 -3.90 -17.05
N ASP A 67 2.53 -5.18 -16.69
CA ASP A 67 1.28 -5.93 -16.81
C ASP A 67 0.66 -6.07 -15.43
N PHE A 68 -0.22 -5.13 -15.10
CA PHE A 68 -0.85 -5.04 -13.78
C PHE A 68 -2.37 -5.10 -13.90
N ILE A 69 -2.95 -6.19 -13.39
CA ILE A 69 -4.39 -6.40 -13.28
C ILE A 69 -4.75 -6.50 -11.81
N PHE A 70 -5.59 -5.59 -11.31
CA PHE A 70 -6.11 -5.63 -9.96
C PHE A 70 -7.57 -5.21 -9.97
N LYS A 71 -8.49 -6.18 -9.94
CA LYS A 71 -9.91 -5.91 -10.16
C LYS A 71 -10.84 -6.78 -9.33
N PHE A 72 -12.12 -6.40 -9.30
CA PHE A 72 -13.16 -7.24 -8.73
C PHE A 72 -13.49 -8.41 -9.64
N SER A 73 -13.77 -9.56 -9.03
CA SER A 73 -14.28 -10.74 -9.68
C SER A 73 -15.33 -11.42 -8.81
N ASP A 74 -16.18 -12.21 -9.45
CA ASP A 74 -17.07 -13.14 -8.79
C ASP A 74 -16.31 -14.44 -8.52
N LEU A 75 -15.60 -14.48 -7.40
CA LEU A 75 -14.84 -15.68 -7.00
C LEU A 75 -15.75 -16.81 -6.49
N GLU A 76 -17.00 -16.50 -6.12
CA GLU A 76 -17.96 -17.48 -5.58
C GLU A 76 -18.51 -18.42 -6.64
N SER A 77 -18.52 -17.98 -7.90
CA SER A 77 -18.98 -18.80 -9.03
C SER A 77 -18.08 -19.99 -9.35
N ASN A 78 -16.83 -19.98 -8.88
CA ASN A 78 -15.87 -21.06 -9.08
C ASN A 78 -15.63 -21.82 -7.77
N LYS A 79 -15.87 -23.14 -7.77
CA LYS A 79 -15.70 -24.00 -6.60
C LYS A 79 -14.31 -23.94 -5.96
N THR A 80 -13.27 -23.70 -6.75
CA THR A 80 -11.88 -23.63 -6.25
C THR A 80 -11.62 -22.33 -5.51
N THR A 81 -12.27 -21.23 -5.91
CA THR A 81 -12.02 -19.89 -5.36
C THR A 81 -13.15 -19.38 -4.46
N SER A 82 -14.24 -20.12 -4.31
CA SER A 82 -15.47 -19.66 -3.65
C SER A 82 -15.31 -19.25 -2.18
N HIS A 83 -14.26 -19.70 -1.53
CA HIS A 83 -13.95 -19.38 -0.12
C HIS A 83 -12.87 -18.31 0.03
N TYR A 84 -12.30 -17.80 -1.07
CA TYR A 84 -11.29 -16.74 -1.03
C TYR A 84 -11.92 -15.34 -1.09
N HIS A 85 -11.37 -14.43 -0.34
CA HIS A 85 -11.73 -13.02 -0.38
C HIS A 85 -10.90 -12.24 -1.40
N GLY A 86 -9.70 -12.69 -1.69
CA GLY A 86 -8.81 -12.26 -2.75
C GLY A 86 -8.02 -13.44 -3.30
N VAL A 87 -7.46 -13.30 -4.46
CA VAL A 87 -6.60 -14.29 -5.12
C VAL A 87 -5.54 -13.55 -5.92
N SER A 88 -4.28 -13.86 -5.65
CA SER A 88 -3.14 -13.47 -6.44
C SER A 88 -2.74 -14.63 -7.36
N LEU A 89 -2.54 -14.34 -8.65
CA LEU A 89 -2.13 -15.30 -9.67
C LEU A 89 -0.82 -14.80 -10.28
N GLY A 90 0.24 -15.60 -10.20
CA GLY A 90 1.53 -15.24 -10.80
C GLY A 90 2.61 -14.83 -9.81
N HIS A 91 2.53 -15.33 -8.60
CA HIS A 91 3.46 -15.09 -7.49
C HIS A 91 4.96 -15.16 -7.85
N ASP A 92 5.36 -15.87 -8.89
CA ASP A 92 6.75 -16.02 -9.33
C ASP A 92 7.11 -15.19 -10.58
N ASP A 93 6.21 -14.31 -11.04
CA ASP A 93 6.42 -13.51 -12.26
C ASP A 93 6.55 -12.03 -11.90
N ASP A 94 7.79 -11.55 -11.78
CA ASP A 94 8.09 -10.14 -11.42
C ASP A 94 7.55 -9.11 -12.43
N ASP A 95 7.22 -9.51 -13.65
CA ASP A 95 6.74 -8.63 -14.71
C ASP A 95 5.22 -8.54 -14.79
N LYS A 96 4.51 -9.45 -14.12
CA LYS A 96 3.05 -9.54 -14.18
C LYS A 96 2.44 -9.59 -12.78
N VAL A 97 1.42 -8.79 -12.55
CA VAL A 97 0.55 -8.85 -11.37
C VAL A 97 -0.88 -9.13 -11.84
N GLU A 98 -1.49 -10.16 -11.28
CA GLU A 98 -2.87 -10.52 -11.59
C GLU A 98 -3.63 -10.86 -10.30
N ILE A 99 -4.34 -9.87 -9.75
CA ILE A 99 -5.05 -9.97 -8.47
C ILE A 99 -6.55 -9.74 -8.68
N TYR A 100 -7.35 -10.62 -8.07
CA TYR A 100 -8.79 -10.54 -8.07
C TYR A 100 -9.33 -10.46 -6.65
N ILE A 101 -10.20 -9.49 -6.38
CA ILE A 101 -10.89 -9.33 -5.10
C ILE A 101 -12.35 -9.75 -5.25
N ASN A 102 -12.84 -10.59 -4.35
CA ASN A 102 -14.25 -10.96 -4.31
C ASN A 102 -15.12 -9.72 -4.03
N LYS A 103 -16.00 -9.39 -4.97
CA LYS A 103 -16.84 -8.19 -4.90
C LYS A 103 -17.82 -8.22 -3.72
N ASN A 104 -18.37 -9.40 -3.39
CA ASN A 104 -19.30 -9.56 -2.27
C ASN A 104 -18.58 -9.34 -0.94
N SER A 105 -17.42 -9.98 -0.78
CA SER A 105 -16.56 -9.78 0.40
C SER A 105 -16.18 -8.31 0.55
N TRP A 106 -15.73 -7.66 -0.52
CA TRP A 106 -15.38 -6.24 -0.49
C TRP A 106 -16.53 -5.35 -0.02
N SER A 107 -17.76 -5.63 -0.48
CA SER A 107 -18.95 -4.87 -0.10
C SER A 107 -19.27 -4.99 1.40
N SER A 108 -18.98 -6.13 2.01
CA SER A 108 -19.18 -6.39 3.44
C SER A 108 -18.05 -5.86 4.32
N PHE A 109 -16.84 -5.68 3.76
CA PHE A 109 -15.66 -5.29 4.50
C PHE A 109 -15.72 -3.85 5.00
N ASN A 110 -15.32 -3.66 6.24
CA ASN A 110 -15.02 -2.34 6.76
C ASN A 110 -13.71 -1.79 6.15
N LYS A 111 -13.44 -0.50 6.39
CA LYS A 111 -12.26 0.18 5.82
C LYS A 111 -10.93 -0.51 6.18
N THR A 112 -10.79 -1.02 7.39
CA THR A 112 -9.57 -1.68 7.84
C THR A 112 -9.36 -3.00 7.11
N GLN A 113 -10.39 -3.82 6.99
CA GLN A 113 -10.36 -5.08 6.25
C GLN A 113 -10.00 -4.88 4.78
N ARG A 114 -10.53 -3.81 4.14
CA ARG A 114 -10.17 -3.45 2.75
C ARG A 114 -8.68 -3.14 2.59
N TYR A 115 -8.06 -2.48 3.57
CA TYR A 115 -6.61 -2.28 3.56
C TYR A 115 -5.86 -3.58 3.74
N TYR A 116 -6.29 -4.43 4.67
CA TYR A 116 -5.63 -5.73 4.89
C TYR A 116 -5.64 -6.59 3.64
N ILE A 117 -6.79 -6.80 2.99
CA ILE A 117 -6.87 -7.67 1.82
C ILE A 117 -6.03 -7.12 0.66
N VAL A 118 -6.06 -5.81 0.39
CA VAL A 118 -5.26 -5.23 -0.70
C VAL A 118 -3.77 -5.35 -0.41
N TYR A 119 -3.33 -5.10 0.83
CA TYR A 119 -1.92 -5.21 1.19
C TYR A 119 -1.46 -6.66 1.23
N HIS A 120 -2.30 -7.59 1.64
CA HIS A 120 -2.04 -9.02 1.63
C HIS A 120 -1.77 -9.53 0.21
N GLU A 121 -2.71 -9.31 -0.70
CA GLU A 121 -2.59 -9.76 -2.09
C GLU A 121 -1.42 -9.10 -2.83
N LEU A 122 -1.24 -7.78 -2.64
CA LEU A 122 -0.09 -7.08 -3.24
C LEU A 122 1.25 -7.53 -2.65
N SER A 123 1.27 -8.00 -1.41
CA SER A 123 2.51 -8.50 -0.80
C SER A 123 2.90 -9.86 -1.35
N HIS A 124 1.94 -10.70 -1.74
CA HIS A 124 2.25 -11.92 -2.47
C HIS A 124 2.98 -11.62 -3.79
N ASP A 125 2.40 -10.78 -4.64
CA ASP A 125 2.94 -10.52 -5.98
C ASP A 125 4.13 -9.56 -6.00
N ILE A 126 4.08 -8.45 -5.25
CA ILE A 126 5.10 -7.39 -5.33
C ILE A 126 6.31 -7.68 -4.45
N LEU A 127 6.10 -8.38 -3.34
CA LEU A 127 7.14 -8.64 -2.33
C LEU A 127 7.55 -10.12 -2.27
N ASN A 128 6.93 -10.99 -3.05
CA ASN A 128 7.14 -12.43 -3.04
C ASN A 128 7.04 -13.05 -1.65
N LEU A 129 6.00 -12.68 -0.90
CA LEU A 129 5.79 -13.16 0.46
C LEU A 129 4.75 -14.28 0.49
N ASP A 130 5.06 -15.34 1.20
CA ASP A 130 4.12 -16.40 1.50
C ASP A 130 3.19 -16.07 2.66
N ASP A 131 2.09 -16.79 2.77
CA ASP A 131 1.23 -16.77 3.93
C ASP A 131 1.97 -17.20 5.20
N LEU A 132 1.68 -16.51 6.28
CA LEU A 132 2.13 -16.94 7.60
C LEU A 132 1.30 -18.14 8.08
N SER A 133 1.93 -18.99 8.88
CA SER A 133 1.22 -20.12 9.53
C SER A 133 0.03 -19.63 10.36
N GLU A 134 -1.06 -20.37 10.29
CA GLU A 134 -2.27 -20.09 11.06
C GLU A 134 -2.08 -20.42 12.56
N ASN A 135 -1.56 -19.46 13.30
CA ASN A 135 -1.42 -19.53 14.76
C ASN A 135 -1.71 -18.19 15.41
N GLU A 136 -1.97 -18.17 16.71
CA GLU A 136 -2.35 -16.96 17.45
C GLU A 136 -1.28 -15.87 17.41
N ALA A 137 0.00 -16.23 17.35
CA ALA A 137 1.10 -15.25 17.31
C ALA A 137 1.13 -14.44 15.99
N ASN A 138 0.44 -14.93 14.96
CA ASN A 138 0.36 -14.27 13.65
C ASN A 138 -0.96 -13.50 13.45
N TYR A 139 -1.89 -13.57 14.39
CA TYR A 139 -3.15 -12.83 14.25
C TYR A 139 -2.91 -11.33 14.05
N GLY A 140 -3.62 -10.77 13.08
CA GLY A 140 -3.54 -9.37 12.75
C GLY A 140 -2.35 -8.94 11.91
N LYS A 141 -1.39 -9.82 11.61
CA LYS A 141 -0.31 -9.53 10.67
C LYS A 141 -0.84 -9.49 9.23
N ILE A 142 -0.22 -8.68 8.37
CA ILE A 142 -0.68 -8.51 6.98
C ILE A 142 -0.74 -9.85 6.23
N MET A 143 0.29 -10.69 6.38
CA MET A 143 0.36 -11.99 5.68
C MET A 143 -0.33 -13.14 6.44
N TYR A 144 -1.25 -12.85 7.34
CA TYR A 144 -2.08 -13.89 7.95
C TYR A 144 -3.21 -14.30 6.99
N PRO A 145 -3.39 -15.59 6.67
CA PRO A 145 -4.24 -16.01 5.55
C PRO A 145 -5.75 -15.84 5.77
N SER A 146 -6.19 -15.57 7.00
CA SER A 146 -7.63 -15.47 7.31
C SER A 146 -8.06 -14.06 7.69
N ILE A 147 -8.72 -13.37 6.77
CA ILE A 147 -9.22 -12.00 7.00
C ILE A 147 -10.35 -11.94 8.06
N SER A 148 -11.03 -13.03 8.34
CA SER A 148 -12.04 -13.09 9.40
C SER A 148 -11.48 -12.76 10.80
N LYS A 149 -10.17 -12.90 10.97
CA LYS A 149 -9.48 -12.52 12.21
C LYS A 149 -9.28 -10.99 12.34
N TYR A 150 -9.62 -10.23 11.31
CA TYR A 150 -9.44 -8.77 11.26
C TYR A 150 -10.70 -7.98 11.66
N ASP A 151 -11.80 -8.63 12.01
CA ASP A 151 -13.08 -7.99 12.32
C ASP A 151 -12.99 -6.96 13.44
N ASN A 152 -12.14 -7.21 14.43
CA ASN A 152 -11.94 -6.36 15.59
C ASN A 152 -10.73 -5.40 15.46
N LEU A 153 -9.94 -5.50 14.37
CA LEU A 153 -8.76 -4.67 14.17
C LEU A 153 -9.15 -3.26 13.69
N LYS A 154 -8.50 -2.27 14.28
CA LYS A 154 -8.67 -0.87 13.94
C LYS A 154 -7.60 -0.44 12.94
N MET A 155 -7.79 0.73 12.34
CA MET A 155 -6.83 1.29 11.39
C MET A 155 -5.43 1.47 12.00
N ASN A 156 -5.31 1.77 13.30
CA ASN A 156 -4.02 1.87 13.98
C ASN A 156 -3.28 0.53 14.04
N ASP A 157 -4.03 -0.57 14.19
CA ASP A 157 -3.46 -1.93 14.18
C ASP A 157 -2.93 -2.26 12.78
N PHE A 158 -3.72 -1.93 11.74
CA PHE A 158 -3.26 -2.06 10.36
C PHE A 158 -1.95 -1.28 10.12
N VAL A 159 -1.90 0.01 10.50
CA VAL A 159 -0.71 0.84 10.30
C VAL A 159 0.51 0.27 11.03
N LYS A 160 0.32 -0.24 12.24
CA LYS A 160 1.39 -0.91 13.00
C LYS A 160 1.89 -2.15 12.26
N ASN A 161 0.98 -3.06 11.88
CA ASN A 161 1.33 -4.33 11.24
C ASN A 161 1.95 -4.13 9.85
N MET A 162 1.51 -3.12 9.10
CA MET A 162 2.14 -2.72 7.84
C MET A 162 3.59 -2.25 8.04
N LYS A 163 3.82 -1.40 9.05
CA LYS A 163 5.18 -0.94 9.38
C LYS A 163 6.08 -2.08 9.82
N ASP A 164 5.54 -3.02 10.61
CA ASP A 164 6.29 -4.18 11.08
C ASP A 164 6.66 -5.09 9.90
N LEU A 165 5.73 -5.31 8.96
CA LEU A 165 5.99 -6.04 7.72
C LEU A 165 7.13 -5.40 6.91
N PHE A 166 7.02 -4.10 6.59
CA PHE A 166 7.99 -3.42 5.73
C PHE A 166 9.37 -3.23 6.39
N LYS A 167 9.46 -3.27 7.71
CA LYS A 167 10.74 -3.28 8.43
C LYS A 167 11.43 -4.64 8.43
N SER A 168 10.70 -5.71 8.18
CA SER A 168 11.22 -7.07 8.16
C SER A 168 11.81 -7.46 6.81
N LEU A 169 11.63 -6.63 5.78
CA LEU A 169 12.16 -6.77 4.42
C LEU A 169 13.53 -6.12 4.28
#